data_151d9f466a4d212aff64c1e27add91d3
#
_entry.id   151d9f466a4d212aff64c1e27add91d3
#
_cell.length_a   1.000
_cell.length_b   1.000
_cell.length_c   1.000
_cell.angle_alpha   90.00
_cell.angle_beta   90.00
_cell.angle_gamma   90.00
#
_symmetry.space_group_name_H-M   'P 1'
#
loop_
_entity.id
_entity.type
_entity.pdbx_description
1 polymer ?
#
loop_
_entity_poly.entity_id
_entity_poly.type
_entity_poly.pdbx_seq_one_letter_code
_entity_poly.pdbx_strand_id
1 'polypeptide(L)'
;ETGTVPGRNENYQTPELTIPKQQLDHPWESCITLTNHWGWWKDASYKSAAQVINILTEIVAKGGSLVLGVGPTAEGTIEEEGIQRLKEIGQWLKVNGEAIYNTRITPVYQSESVWFTANKDGKTLYAIYSLPENTELPQKIVWEGNEPIGKMVLLQTGCSVKYQTKDGKVTVILPKGLKNESLAFKFKQKS
;
A
#
# COMPACT_ATOMS: atom_id res chain seq x y z
N GLU A 1 1.01 -10.71 -21.21
CA GLU A 1 0.42 -11.77 -20.39
C GLU A 1 1.49 -12.82 -20.07
N THR A 2 2.29 -12.59 -19.04
CA THR A 2 3.15 -13.63 -18.42
C THR A 2 2.48 -14.12 -17.15
N GLY A 3 1.22 -14.53 -17.27
CA GLY A 3 0.57 -15.29 -16.24
C GLY A 3 1.01 -16.74 -16.39
N THR A 4 2.04 -17.16 -15.69
CA THR A 4 2.27 -18.56 -15.46
C THR A 4 1.05 -19.12 -14.77
N VAL A 5 0.27 -19.95 -15.48
CA VAL A 5 -0.78 -20.75 -14.85
C VAL A 5 -0.07 -21.61 -13.79
N PRO A 6 -0.49 -21.60 -12.50
CA PRO A 6 0.14 -22.45 -11.51
C PRO A 6 0.18 -23.89 -11.98
N GLY A 7 1.36 -24.47 -12.08
CA GLY A 7 1.52 -25.90 -12.31
C GLY A 7 0.99 -26.68 -11.09
N ARG A 8 0.68 -27.96 -11.26
CA ARG A 8 0.16 -28.83 -10.17
C ARG A 8 1.03 -28.87 -8.89
N ASN A 9 2.26 -28.35 -8.94
CA ASN A 9 3.24 -28.35 -7.85
C ASN A 9 3.67 -26.95 -7.40
N GLU A 10 3.03 -25.87 -7.89
CA GLU A 10 3.36 -24.52 -7.47
C GLU A 10 2.55 -24.15 -6.22
N ASN A 11 3.27 -23.98 -5.10
CA ASN A 11 2.71 -23.53 -3.82
C ASN A 11 2.88 -22.04 -3.60
N TYR A 12 3.57 -21.34 -4.53
CA TYR A 12 3.98 -19.96 -4.39
C TYR A 12 4.20 -19.29 -5.76
N GLN A 13 3.69 -18.08 -5.95
CA GLN A 13 3.91 -17.33 -7.18
C GLN A 13 4.80 -16.11 -6.93
N THR A 14 5.68 -15.81 -7.89
CA THR A 14 6.62 -14.68 -7.85
C THR A 14 6.53 -13.87 -9.15
N PRO A 15 5.42 -13.13 -9.40
CA PRO A 15 5.35 -12.28 -10.59
C PRO A 15 6.43 -11.20 -10.53
N GLU A 16 7.13 -11.03 -11.67
CA GLU A 16 8.19 -10.06 -11.83
C GLU A 16 7.65 -8.77 -12.47
N LEU A 17 7.96 -7.61 -11.88
CA LEU A 17 7.57 -6.27 -12.34
C LEU A 17 6.06 -6.07 -12.55
N THR A 18 5.24 -6.98 -12.05
CA THR A 18 3.78 -6.95 -12.19
C THR A 18 3.10 -7.26 -10.86
N ILE A 19 1.86 -6.82 -10.74
CA ILE A 19 0.98 -7.13 -9.62
C ILE A 19 -0.23 -7.90 -10.18
N PRO A 20 -0.65 -9.02 -9.56
CA PRO A 20 -1.88 -9.71 -9.97
C PRO A 20 -3.07 -8.76 -10.04
N LYS A 21 -3.94 -8.94 -11.04
CA LYS A 21 -5.11 -8.07 -11.23
C LYS A 21 -6.09 -8.14 -10.05
N GLN A 22 -6.14 -9.27 -9.34
CA GLN A 22 -7.03 -9.53 -8.20
C GLN A 22 -6.31 -10.29 -7.10
N GLN A 23 -6.97 -10.46 -5.95
CA GLN A 23 -6.49 -11.33 -4.87
C GLN A 23 -6.32 -12.77 -5.38
N LEU A 24 -5.28 -13.44 -4.91
CA LEU A 24 -5.04 -14.86 -5.18
C LEU A 24 -5.38 -15.69 -3.94
N ASP A 25 -5.71 -16.95 -4.16
CA ASP A 25 -6.06 -17.93 -3.11
C ASP A 25 -4.85 -18.68 -2.53
N HIS A 26 -3.65 -18.32 -2.96
CA HIS A 26 -2.38 -18.91 -2.54
C HIS A 26 -1.34 -17.81 -2.27
N PRO A 27 -0.25 -18.13 -1.53
CA PRO A 27 0.81 -17.18 -1.24
C PRO A 27 1.53 -16.71 -2.51
N TRP A 28 1.86 -15.43 -2.56
CA TRP A 28 2.60 -14.83 -3.66
C TRP A 28 3.41 -13.61 -3.21
N GLU A 29 4.42 -13.26 -3.98
CA GLU A 29 5.18 -12.01 -3.82
C GLU A 29 5.49 -11.38 -5.18
N SER A 30 5.40 -10.06 -5.29
CA SER A 30 5.88 -9.34 -6.47
C SER A 30 7.31 -8.88 -6.27
N CYS A 31 8.17 -9.22 -7.21
CA CYS A 31 9.52 -8.69 -7.28
C CYS A 31 9.52 -7.43 -8.16
N ILE A 32 9.66 -6.28 -7.52
CA ILE A 32 9.63 -4.96 -8.16
C ILE A 32 10.97 -4.27 -7.92
N THR A 33 11.51 -3.62 -8.94
CA THR A 33 12.76 -2.88 -8.82
C THR A 33 12.55 -1.43 -8.36
N LEU A 34 13.45 -0.89 -7.57
CA LEU A 34 13.43 0.51 -7.15
C LEU A 34 13.73 1.45 -8.33
N THR A 35 14.48 0.96 -9.31
CA THR A 35 14.75 1.67 -10.57
C THR A 35 14.00 1.05 -11.74
N ASN A 36 14.23 1.51 -12.95
CA ASN A 36 13.75 0.90 -14.18
C ASN A 36 14.62 -0.29 -14.67
N HIS A 37 15.61 -0.73 -13.88
CA HIS A 37 16.53 -1.83 -14.18
C HIS A 37 16.60 -2.84 -13.03
N TRP A 38 16.92 -4.10 -13.34
CA TRP A 38 17.11 -5.17 -12.33
C TRP A 38 18.38 -5.00 -11.49
N GLY A 39 19.46 -4.58 -12.11
CA GLY A 39 20.73 -4.30 -11.45
C GLY A 39 21.02 -2.81 -11.44
N TRP A 40 22.24 -2.47 -10.98
CA TRP A 40 22.74 -1.11 -11.10
C TRP A 40 22.94 -0.72 -12.57
N TRP A 41 22.50 0.46 -12.89
CA TRP A 41 22.70 1.07 -14.19
C TRP A 41 22.97 2.55 -14.02
N LYS A 42 24.00 3.05 -14.69
CA LYS A 42 24.34 4.47 -14.65
C LYS A 42 23.16 5.31 -15.17
N ASP A 43 22.82 6.36 -14.45
CA ASP A 43 21.71 7.27 -14.79
C ASP A 43 20.33 6.58 -14.82
N ALA A 44 20.14 5.52 -14.01
CA ALA A 44 18.86 4.86 -13.88
C ALA A 44 17.79 5.80 -13.30
N SER A 45 16.56 5.66 -13.78
CA SER A 45 15.42 6.40 -13.23
C SER A 45 14.87 5.67 -11.99
N TYR A 46 14.84 6.35 -10.86
CA TYR A 46 14.30 5.84 -9.60
C TYR A 46 12.79 6.08 -9.48
N LYS A 47 12.07 5.08 -8.98
CA LYS A 47 10.69 5.29 -8.53
C LYS A 47 10.67 6.24 -7.35
N SER A 48 9.66 7.10 -7.28
CA SER A 48 9.44 7.92 -6.10
C SER A 48 9.04 7.06 -4.90
N ALA A 49 9.23 7.57 -3.68
CA ALA A 49 8.73 6.91 -2.48
C ALA A 49 7.21 6.72 -2.54
N ALA A 50 6.46 7.68 -3.09
CA ALA A 50 5.01 7.58 -3.27
C ALA A 50 4.62 6.41 -4.20
N GLN A 51 5.33 6.24 -5.32
CA GLN A 51 5.12 5.09 -6.23
C GLN A 51 5.32 3.76 -5.50
N VAL A 52 6.43 3.62 -4.76
CA VAL A 52 6.72 2.37 -4.05
C VAL A 52 5.71 2.11 -2.92
N ILE A 53 5.29 3.14 -2.19
CA ILE A 53 4.25 3.03 -1.15
C ILE A 53 2.92 2.59 -1.77
N ASN A 54 2.51 3.14 -2.90
CA ASN A 54 1.28 2.75 -3.60
C ASN A 54 1.35 1.31 -4.10
N ILE A 55 2.48 0.88 -4.68
CA ILE A 55 2.75 -0.52 -5.08
C ILE A 55 2.66 -1.45 -3.87
N LEU A 56 3.32 -1.12 -2.76
CA LEU A 56 3.30 -1.91 -1.53
C LEU A 56 1.87 -2.05 -0.99
N THR A 57 1.12 -0.95 -0.97
CA THR A 57 -0.26 -0.93 -0.47
C THR A 57 -1.17 -1.84 -1.31
N GLU A 58 -1.09 -1.76 -2.63
CA GLU A 58 -1.83 -2.61 -3.55
C GLU A 58 -1.49 -4.09 -3.34
N ILE A 59 -0.20 -4.43 -3.28
CA ILE A 59 0.29 -5.80 -3.08
C ILE A 59 -0.26 -6.39 -1.78
N VAL A 60 -0.13 -5.65 -0.68
CA VAL A 60 -0.57 -6.14 0.65
C VAL A 60 -2.09 -6.26 0.74
N ALA A 61 -2.85 -5.32 0.17
CA ALA A 61 -4.31 -5.41 0.12
C ALA A 61 -4.80 -6.61 -0.71
N LYS A 62 -4.02 -7.03 -1.71
CA LYS A 62 -4.27 -8.24 -2.51
C LYS A 62 -3.70 -9.53 -1.89
N GLY A 63 -3.07 -9.44 -0.71
CA GLY A 63 -2.58 -10.61 0.05
C GLY A 63 -1.18 -11.07 -0.32
N GLY A 64 -0.42 -10.27 -1.06
CA GLY A 64 0.95 -10.55 -1.44
C GLY A 64 2.00 -9.89 -0.56
N SER A 65 3.25 -10.17 -0.88
CA SER A 65 4.45 -9.54 -0.31
C SER A 65 5.21 -8.78 -1.40
N LEU A 66 5.85 -7.68 -1.05
CA LEU A 66 6.73 -6.93 -1.94
C LEU A 66 8.19 -7.33 -1.69
N VAL A 67 8.87 -7.77 -2.73
CA VAL A 67 10.34 -7.82 -2.80
C VAL A 67 10.79 -6.62 -3.61
N LEU A 68 11.41 -5.63 -2.94
CA LEU A 68 11.92 -4.42 -3.59
C LEU A 68 13.40 -4.60 -3.91
N GLY A 69 13.70 -4.79 -5.20
CA GLY A 69 15.07 -4.93 -5.72
C GLY A 69 15.79 -3.59 -5.73
N VAL A 70 17.02 -3.57 -5.21
CA VAL A 70 17.96 -2.46 -5.31
C VAL A 70 19.23 -2.94 -6.00
N GLY A 71 19.77 -2.13 -6.91
CA GLY A 71 21.00 -2.45 -7.65
C GLY A 71 22.21 -1.82 -6.98
N PRO A 72 23.09 -2.58 -6.29
CA PRO A 72 24.35 -2.03 -5.81
C PRO A 72 25.31 -1.76 -6.97
N THR A 73 26.17 -0.74 -6.81
CA THR A 73 27.26 -0.44 -7.74
C THR A 73 28.29 -1.56 -7.76
N ALA A 74 29.27 -1.51 -8.66
CA ALA A 74 30.38 -2.49 -8.72
C ALA A 74 31.20 -2.53 -7.41
N GLU A 75 31.21 -1.44 -6.66
CA GLU A 75 31.89 -1.32 -5.35
C GLU A 75 31.03 -1.84 -4.19
N GLY A 76 29.79 -2.33 -4.47
CA GLY A 76 28.88 -2.86 -3.47
C GLY A 76 28.12 -1.79 -2.68
N THR A 77 28.08 -0.53 -3.15
CA THR A 77 27.34 0.56 -2.53
C THR A 77 26.01 0.81 -3.22
N ILE A 78 25.03 1.41 -2.52
CA ILE A 78 23.78 1.90 -3.09
C ILE A 78 23.94 3.41 -3.29
N GLU A 79 23.51 3.91 -4.45
CA GLU A 79 23.55 5.35 -4.75
C GLU A 79 22.68 6.15 -3.76
N GLU A 80 23.09 7.40 -3.50
CA GLU A 80 22.43 8.27 -2.51
C GLU A 80 20.94 8.46 -2.79
N GLU A 81 20.53 8.56 -4.05
CA GLU A 81 19.11 8.65 -4.41
C GLU A 81 18.34 7.42 -3.96
N GLY A 82 18.88 6.21 -4.17
CA GLY A 82 18.29 4.97 -3.71
C GLY A 82 18.14 4.92 -2.19
N ILE A 83 19.21 5.33 -1.48
CA ILE A 83 19.20 5.43 0.00
C ILE A 83 18.12 6.41 0.47
N GLN A 84 18.00 7.57 -0.19
CA GLN A 84 16.99 8.58 0.15
C GLN A 84 15.57 8.04 -0.05
N ARG A 85 15.28 7.35 -1.17
CA ARG A 85 13.97 6.73 -1.42
C ARG A 85 13.62 5.69 -0.34
N LEU A 86 14.57 4.84 0.04
CA LEU A 86 14.38 3.84 1.10
C LEU A 86 14.11 4.48 2.46
N LYS A 87 14.80 5.59 2.79
CA LYS A 87 14.55 6.37 4.01
C LYS A 87 13.15 6.96 4.03
N GLU A 88 12.69 7.54 2.93
CA GLU A 88 11.34 8.12 2.79
C GLU A 88 10.25 7.05 2.97
N ILE A 89 10.40 5.89 2.32
CA ILE A 89 9.50 4.74 2.49
C ILE A 89 9.51 4.26 3.95
N GLY A 90 10.69 4.14 4.55
CA GLY A 90 10.85 3.74 5.94
C GLY A 90 10.19 4.71 6.94
N GLN A 91 10.25 6.03 6.67
CA GLN A 91 9.55 7.04 7.48
C GLN A 91 8.04 6.89 7.40
N TRP A 92 7.49 6.67 6.20
CA TRP A 92 6.07 6.42 6.02
C TRP A 92 5.62 5.12 6.75
N LEU A 93 6.39 4.04 6.60
CA LEU A 93 6.12 2.76 7.27
C LEU A 93 6.21 2.86 8.80
N LYS A 94 7.08 3.70 9.34
CA LYS A 94 7.17 3.93 10.80
C LYS A 94 5.85 4.44 11.39
N VAL A 95 5.09 5.19 10.62
CA VAL A 95 3.81 5.78 11.03
C VAL A 95 2.63 4.89 10.63
N ASN A 96 2.63 4.38 9.40
CA ASN A 96 1.49 3.70 8.82
C ASN A 96 1.65 2.16 8.78
N GLY A 97 2.75 1.63 9.28
CA GLY A 97 3.12 0.22 9.14
C GLY A 97 2.15 -0.77 9.79
N GLU A 98 1.35 -0.35 10.79
CA GLU A 98 0.32 -1.23 11.35
C GLU A 98 -0.77 -1.58 10.33
N ALA A 99 -0.97 -0.76 9.30
CA ALA A 99 -1.89 -1.03 8.19
C ALA A 99 -1.29 -1.97 7.12
N ILE A 100 0.01 -2.26 7.22
CA ILE A 100 0.79 -3.08 6.28
C ILE A 100 1.20 -4.40 6.93
N TYR A 101 1.90 -4.32 8.08
CA TYR A 101 2.49 -5.48 8.72
C TYR A 101 1.47 -6.31 9.51
N ASN A 102 1.60 -7.64 9.46
CA ASN A 102 0.74 -8.58 10.18
C ASN A 102 -0.75 -8.45 9.84
N THR A 103 -1.08 -7.96 8.66
CA THR A 103 -2.44 -7.80 8.17
C THR A 103 -2.95 -9.03 7.41
N ARG A 104 -4.21 -9.01 7.05
CA ARG A 104 -4.93 -10.00 6.24
C ARG A 104 -5.75 -9.28 5.18
N ILE A 105 -6.07 -9.99 4.12
CA ILE A 105 -6.98 -9.55 3.07
C ILE A 105 -8.39 -9.30 3.62
N THR A 106 -9.14 -8.47 2.92
CA THR A 106 -10.55 -8.20 3.17
C THR A 106 -11.38 -8.57 1.94
N PRO A 107 -12.65 -8.98 2.07
CA PRO A 107 -13.50 -9.29 0.92
C PRO A 107 -13.65 -8.11 -0.04
N VAL A 108 -13.81 -6.89 0.50
CA VAL A 108 -13.73 -5.65 -0.27
C VAL A 108 -12.33 -5.08 -0.03
N TYR A 109 -11.40 -5.36 -0.92
CA TYR A 109 -9.99 -4.98 -0.75
C TYR A 109 -9.63 -3.66 -1.43
N GLN A 110 -10.52 -3.12 -2.28
CA GLN A 110 -10.32 -1.86 -2.99
C GLN A 110 -11.65 -1.13 -3.24
N SER A 111 -11.59 0.18 -3.14
CA SER A 111 -12.62 1.10 -3.66
C SER A 111 -11.90 2.33 -4.24
N GLU A 112 -11.84 2.42 -5.56
CA GLU A 112 -11.06 3.43 -6.30
C GLU A 112 -9.60 3.50 -5.83
N SER A 113 -9.16 4.62 -5.27
CA SER A 113 -7.79 4.81 -4.75
C SER A 113 -7.62 4.40 -3.28
N VAL A 114 -8.61 3.73 -2.69
CA VAL A 114 -8.56 3.27 -1.30
C VAL A 114 -8.43 1.75 -1.27
N TRP A 115 -7.39 1.28 -0.61
CA TRP A 115 -7.10 -0.13 -0.39
C TRP A 115 -7.42 -0.52 1.05
N PHE A 116 -7.80 -1.78 1.27
CA PHE A 116 -8.20 -2.24 2.59
C PHE A 116 -7.39 -3.45 3.03
N THR A 117 -7.01 -3.42 4.29
CA THR A 117 -6.42 -4.54 5.02
C THR A 117 -7.12 -4.69 6.37
N ALA A 118 -6.98 -5.85 6.99
CA ALA A 118 -7.49 -6.09 8.34
C ALA A 118 -6.38 -6.62 9.23
N ASN A 119 -6.47 -6.42 10.54
CA ASN A 119 -5.62 -7.13 11.48
C ASN A 119 -5.96 -8.63 11.50
N LYS A 120 -5.11 -9.46 12.14
CA LYS A 120 -5.23 -10.93 12.11
C LYS A 120 -6.56 -11.48 12.62
N ASP A 121 -7.21 -10.79 13.56
CA ASP A 121 -8.51 -11.22 14.12
C ASP A 121 -9.70 -10.65 13.34
N GLY A 122 -9.48 -9.86 12.31
CA GLY A 122 -10.49 -9.26 11.46
C GLY A 122 -11.31 -8.13 12.10
N LYS A 123 -11.03 -7.76 13.36
CA LYS A 123 -11.84 -6.77 14.10
C LYS A 123 -11.47 -5.32 13.81
N THR A 124 -10.25 -5.10 13.33
CA THR A 124 -9.75 -3.79 12.97
C THR A 124 -9.42 -3.76 11.51
N LEU A 125 -9.99 -2.82 10.79
CA LEU A 125 -9.72 -2.56 9.39
C LEU A 125 -8.85 -1.31 9.23
N TYR A 126 -8.12 -1.31 8.13
CA TYR A 126 -7.35 -0.18 7.68
C TYR A 126 -7.80 0.19 6.27
N ALA A 127 -8.15 1.45 6.06
CA ALA A 127 -8.35 2.03 4.73
C ALA A 127 -7.11 2.85 4.38
N ILE A 128 -6.45 2.51 3.30
CA ILE A 128 -5.21 3.17 2.88
C ILE A 128 -5.49 3.90 1.57
N TYR A 129 -5.54 5.23 1.63
CA TYR A 129 -5.69 6.08 0.46
C TYR A 129 -4.32 6.22 -0.23
N SER A 130 -4.20 5.66 -1.41
CA SER A 130 -3.03 5.83 -2.28
C SER A 130 -3.12 7.17 -2.98
N LEU A 131 -2.28 8.12 -2.57
CA LEU A 131 -2.21 9.44 -3.20
C LEU A 131 -1.58 9.29 -4.60
N PRO A 132 -2.26 9.67 -5.68
CA PRO A 132 -1.67 9.66 -7.01
C PRO A 132 -0.47 10.61 -7.10
N GLU A 133 0.52 10.26 -7.92
CA GLU A 133 1.69 11.11 -8.12
C GLU A 133 1.32 12.48 -8.65
N ASN A 134 2.09 13.48 -8.25
CA ASN A 134 1.93 14.88 -8.67
C ASN A 134 0.54 15.44 -8.38
N THR A 135 -0.14 14.91 -7.36
CA THR A 135 -1.42 15.42 -6.90
C THR A 135 -1.34 15.90 -5.45
N GLU A 136 -2.27 16.75 -5.06
CA GLU A 136 -2.46 17.18 -3.69
C GLU A 136 -3.53 16.35 -2.98
N LEU A 137 -3.42 16.26 -1.66
CA LEU A 137 -4.46 15.61 -0.86
C LEU A 137 -5.82 16.30 -1.07
N PRO A 138 -6.88 15.54 -1.37
CA PRO A 138 -8.21 16.10 -1.51
C PRO A 138 -8.75 16.58 -0.14
N GLN A 139 -9.75 17.44 -0.13
CA GLN A 139 -10.41 17.81 1.13
C GLN A 139 -11.19 16.65 1.75
N LYS A 140 -11.61 15.69 0.92
CA LYS A 140 -12.40 14.52 1.32
C LYS A 140 -11.90 13.28 0.59
N ILE A 141 -11.86 12.17 1.31
CA ILE A 141 -11.65 10.84 0.73
C ILE A 141 -12.99 10.09 0.81
N VAL A 142 -13.32 9.39 -0.26
CA VAL A 142 -14.59 8.65 -0.38
C VAL A 142 -14.30 7.23 -0.78
N TRP A 143 -15.03 6.26 -0.20
CA TRP A 143 -15.01 4.86 -0.63
C TRP A 143 -16.37 4.19 -0.43
N GLU A 144 -16.57 3.04 -1.03
CA GLU A 144 -17.75 2.19 -0.87
C GLU A 144 -17.40 0.88 -0.17
N GLY A 145 -18.33 0.35 0.60
CA GLY A 145 -18.12 -0.82 1.45
C GLY A 145 -17.26 -0.52 2.69
N ASN A 146 -16.91 -1.56 3.44
CA ASN A 146 -16.10 -1.48 4.66
C ASN A 146 -16.50 -0.28 5.55
N GLU A 147 -17.79 -0.23 5.92
CA GLU A 147 -18.35 0.87 6.71
C GLU A 147 -17.79 0.87 8.13
N PRO A 148 -17.20 2.00 8.59
CA PRO A 148 -16.69 2.10 9.94
C PRO A 148 -17.82 2.23 10.98
N ILE A 149 -17.56 1.70 12.19
CA ILE A 149 -18.36 1.96 13.37
C ILE A 149 -17.55 2.69 14.43
N GLY A 150 -18.17 3.68 15.07
CA GLY A 150 -17.54 4.43 16.16
C GLY A 150 -16.38 5.30 15.69
N LYS A 151 -15.22 5.16 16.32
CA LYS A 151 -14.06 6.02 16.11
C LYS A 151 -13.23 5.57 14.91
N MET A 152 -12.87 6.51 14.04
CA MET A 152 -11.85 6.36 13.00
C MET A 152 -10.64 7.20 13.36
N VAL A 153 -9.44 6.62 13.24
CA VAL A 153 -8.16 7.27 13.54
C VAL A 153 -7.33 7.39 12.28
N LEU A 154 -6.83 8.58 11.98
CA LEU A 154 -5.80 8.81 10.96
C LEU A 154 -4.43 8.50 11.55
N LEU A 155 -3.72 7.51 11.00
CA LEU A 155 -2.43 7.06 11.56
C LEU A 155 -1.36 8.15 11.51
N GLN A 156 -1.33 8.99 10.47
CA GLN A 156 -0.35 10.07 10.34
C GLN A 156 -0.36 11.04 11.55
N THR A 157 -1.51 11.23 12.17
CA THR A 157 -1.66 12.16 13.31
C THR A 157 -1.96 11.47 14.62
N GLY A 158 -2.38 10.20 14.60
CA GLY A 158 -2.90 9.48 15.76
C GLY A 158 -4.27 10.02 16.26
N CYS A 159 -4.85 11.00 15.58
CA CYS A 159 -6.09 11.66 15.98
C CYS A 159 -7.31 11.07 15.27
N SER A 160 -8.48 11.23 15.90
CA SER A 160 -9.75 10.88 15.27
C SER A 160 -10.08 11.84 14.15
N VAL A 161 -10.64 11.31 13.06
CA VAL A 161 -11.17 12.07 11.94
C VAL A 161 -12.69 11.98 11.88
N LYS A 162 -13.32 13.02 11.32
CA LYS A 162 -14.77 13.05 11.07
C LYS A 162 -15.07 12.29 9.78
N TYR A 163 -16.10 11.47 9.82
CA TYR A 163 -16.62 10.80 8.63
C TYR A 163 -18.15 10.75 8.66
N GLN A 164 -18.73 10.48 7.51
CA GLN A 164 -20.17 10.24 7.32
C GLN A 164 -20.34 8.97 6.50
N THR A 165 -21.35 8.17 6.84
CA THR A 165 -21.75 7.01 6.06
C THR A 165 -23.18 7.22 5.57
N LYS A 166 -23.38 7.08 4.26
CA LYS A 166 -24.68 7.19 3.62
C LYS A 166 -24.73 6.24 2.43
N ASP A 167 -25.76 5.39 2.38
CA ASP A 167 -26.01 4.45 1.27
C ASP A 167 -24.79 3.60 0.90
N GLY A 168 -24.07 3.06 1.91
CA GLY A 168 -22.87 2.25 1.71
C GLY A 168 -21.59 3.03 1.38
N LYS A 169 -21.72 4.36 1.21
CA LYS A 169 -20.62 5.26 0.88
C LYS A 169 -20.09 5.95 2.14
N VAL A 170 -18.80 5.83 2.37
CA VAL A 170 -18.08 6.49 3.48
C VAL A 170 -17.37 7.72 2.95
N THR A 171 -17.57 8.86 3.58
CA THR A 171 -16.89 10.12 3.27
C THR A 171 -16.11 10.60 4.48
N VAL A 172 -14.79 10.64 4.37
CA VAL A 172 -13.89 11.16 5.41
C VAL A 172 -13.49 12.59 5.09
N ILE A 173 -13.59 13.48 6.08
CA ILE A 173 -13.16 14.88 5.97
C ILE A 173 -11.74 14.98 6.52
N LEU A 174 -10.80 15.36 5.67
CA LEU A 174 -9.40 15.48 6.07
C LEU A 174 -9.15 16.76 6.89
N PRO A 175 -8.37 16.67 7.99
CA PRO A 175 -7.88 17.85 8.69
C PRO A 175 -6.90 18.63 7.80
N LYS A 176 -6.77 19.93 8.06
CA LYS A 176 -5.80 20.80 7.38
C LYS A 176 -4.37 20.53 7.89
N GLY A 177 -3.38 20.83 7.05
CA GLY A 177 -1.96 20.78 7.44
C GLY A 177 -1.36 19.37 7.48
N LEU A 178 -1.99 18.39 6.85
CA LEU A 178 -1.41 17.06 6.66
C LEU A 178 -0.22 17.14 5.69
N LYS A 179 0.75 16.26 5.90
CA LYS A 179 1.79 16.02 4.91
C LYS A 179 1.17 15.40 3.66
N ASN A 180 1.58 15.86 2.49
CA ASN A 180 1.09 15.38 1.19
C ASN A 180 1.67 14.00 0.88
N GLU A 181 1.03 12.95 1.34
CA GLU A 181 1.44 11.55 1.18
C GLU A 181 0.23 10.62 1.26
N SER A 182 0.39 9.35 0.92
CA SER A 182 -0.64 8.32 1.11
C SER A 182 -1.00 8.19 2.59
N LEU A 183 -2.29 8.06 2.91
CA LEU A 183 -2.84 8.12 4.26
C LEU A 183 -3.48 6.79 4.66
N ALA A 184 -3.27 6.36 5.90
CA ALA A 184 -3.94 5.18 6.45
C ALA A 184 -4.88 5.55 7.60
N PHE A 185 -6.09 4.99 7.56
CA PHE A 185 -7.14 5.14 8.56
C PHE A 185 -7.41 3.80 9.22
N LYS A 186 -7.52 3.83 10.55
CA LYS A 186 -7.81 2.67 11.38
C LYS A 186 -9.21 2.78 11.98
N PHE A 187 -10.02 1.74 11.86
CA PHE A 187 -11.39 1.72 12.39
C PHE A 187 -11.87 0.29 12.66
N LYS A 188 -12.99 0.16 13.37
CA LYS A 188 -13.75 -1.09 13.49
C LYS A 188 -14.84 -1.13 12.44
N GLN A 189 -15.09 -2.30 11.88
CA GLN A 189 -16.17 -2.52 10.93
C GLN A 189 -17.43 -3.04 11.65
N LYS A 190 -18.59 -2.71 11.09
CA LYS A 190 -19.85 -3.32 11.43
C LYS A 190 -19.81 -4.81 11.04
N SER A 191 -20.02 -5.68 12.01
CA SER A 191 -20.17 -7.14 11.79
C SER A 191 -21.38 -7.42 10.96
#